data_5f0e0967fe8b8c09461b23ef4c0aac9f
#
_entry.id   5f0e0967fe8b8c09461b23ef4c0aac9f
#
_cell.length_a   1.000
_cell.length_b   1.000
_cell.length_c   1.000
_cell.angle_alpha   90.00
_cell.angle_beta   90.00
_cell.angle_gamma   90.00
#
_symmetry.space_group_name_H-M   'P 1'
#
loop_
_entity.id
_entity.type
_entity.pdbx_description
1 polymer ?
#
loop_
_entity_poly.entity_id
_entity_poly.type
_entity_poly.pdbx_seq_one_letter_code
_entity_poly.pdbx_strand_id
1 'polypeptide(L)'
;LSDYYAISDMQDIHAIAATREDAARRALAAGVDADLPTGNSYATLAAAVREGRVPEAAIDTAVRRMLTLKVRAGLFENPYADAKVEARLTNNAEARALARTAAQRAMVLLKNDGTLPFALPAEGAAKPTIAVIGPSAAVARLGGYFGIPPVTVSILDGIKARVGTRANIVFAQGVKITENDDWWADEVKLADPAANRALIAQAVAAARGADRIVLAIGDTEQTSREGWAKNHLGDRPSLDLVGEQQELFDALKALGKPITVVLINGRPASIVKIADQANAIIEGWYLGEQGGNAVADVLFGDVNPGGKLPVTIPRSVGQLPMFYNAKPSARRGYLFDTTAPLYPFGFGLSYTTFDVGAPTLSATKIPLSGSVTVSVPVRNTGARAGDETVQVYVRDVVSSVTRSIKELKAFRRVTLAPGETRQVAFTLTPEAFQMWNDKMQRVVEPGDFQIMAGPDSAHLKAVTLTVGN
;
A
#
# COMPACT_ATOMS: atom_id res chain seq x y z
N LEU A 1 4.76 -19.64 -14.91
CA LEU A 1 6.14 -19.68 -14.41
C LEU A 1 6.10 -19.89 -12.91
N SER A 2 7.10 -20.57 -12.30
CA SER A 2 7.30 -20.57 -10.87
C SER A 2 7.91 -19.25 -10.40
N ASP A 3 7.84 -18.97 -9.11
CA ASP A 3 8.80 -18.10 -8.46
C ASP A 3 10.16 -18.81 -8.34
N TYR A 4 11.21 -18.08 -7.99
CA TYR A 4 12.56 -18.63 -7.84
C TYR A 4 12.57 -19.70 -6.74
N TYR A 5 13.08 -20.88 -7.07
CA TYR A 5 13.20 -22.05 -6.23
C TYR A 5 11.87 -22.62 -5.71
N ALA A 6 10.71 -22.05 -6.00
CA ALA A 6 9.42 -22.45 -5.42
C ALA A 6 9.08 -23.94 -5.63
N ILE A 7 9.49 -24.53 -6.78
CA ILE A 7 9.28 -25.96 -7.00
C ILE A 7 10.24 -26.80 -6.13
N SER A 8 11.48 -26.38 -5.99
CA SER A 8 12.43 -27.08 -5.10
C SER A 8 12.03 -26.96 -3.64
N ASP A 9 11.46 -25.84 -3.22
CA ASP A 9 11.04 -25.58 -1.86
C ASP A 9 9.87 -26.47 -1.41
N MET A 10 9.10 -27.02 -2.34
CA MET A 10 8.11 -28.06 -2.03
C MET A 10 8.75 -29.28 -1.35
N GLN A 11 10.01 -29.62 -1.68
CA GLN A 11 10.79 -30.66 -1.00
C GLN A 11 11.59 -30.07 0.16
N ASP A 12 12.39 -29.01 -0.10
CA ASP A 12 13.47 -28.57 0.79
C ASP A 12 12.96 -27.83 2.03
N ILE A 13 11.84 -27.10 1.90
CA ILE A 13 11.30 -26.25 2.97
C ILE A 13 9.91 -26.72 3.42
N HIS A 14 8.99 -26.90 2.47
CA HIS A 14 7.59 -27.20 2.81
C HIS A 14 7.33 -28.68 3.09
N ALA A 15 8.26 -29.57 2.73
CA ALA A 15 8.19 -31.01 2.95
C ALA A 15 6.87 -31.66 2.45
N ILE A 16 6.29 -31.12 1.37
CA ILE A 16 5.07 -31.63 0.73
C ILE A 16 5.38 -32.53 -0.48
N ALA A 17 6.64 -32.62 -0.88
CA ALA A 17 7.15 -33.53 -1.89
C ALA A 17 8.34 -34.31 -1.31
N ALA A 18 8.37 -35.63 -1.55
CA ALA A 18 9.44 -36.50 -1.02
C ALA A 18 10.75 -36.37 -1.81
N THR A 19 10.65 -35.99 -3.10
CA THR A 19 11.80 -35.87 -4.03
C THR A 19 11.61 -34.68 -4.95
N ARG A 20 12.71 -34.23 -5.61
CA ARG A 20 12.66 -33.22 -6.67
C ARG A 20 11.70 -33.59 -7.78
N GLU A 21 11.69 -34.87 -8.19
CA GLU A 21 10.80 -35.37 -9.21
C GLU A 21 9.33 -35.26 -8.76
N ASP A 22 9.01 -35.64 -7.51
CA ASP A 22 7.64 -35.53 -6.99
C ASP A 22 7.18 -34.04 -6.98
N ALA A 23 8.05 -33.12 -6.58
CA ALA A 23 7.79 -31.68 -6.64
C ALA A 23 7.54 -31.22 -8.08
N ALA A 24 8.40 -31.62 -9.02
CA ALA A 24 8.27 -31.29 -10.45
C ALA A 24 6.96 -31.80 -11.05
N ARG A 25 6.60 -33.06 -10.75
CA ARG A 25 5.35 -33.68 -11.25
C ARG A 25 4.12 -32.95 -10.75
N ARG A 26 4.09 -32.60 -9.46
CA ARG A 26 2.96 -31.85 -8.84
C ARG A 26 2.85 -30.46 -9.46
N ALA A 27 3.94 -29.73 -9.62
CA ALA A 27 3.95 -28.41 -10.20
C ALA A 27 3.48 -28.43 -11.67
N LEU A 28 3.99 -29.38 -12.47
CA LEU A 28 3.57 -29.56 -13.86
C LEU A 28 2.08 -29.88 -13.97
N ALA A 29 1.58 -30.80 -13.11
CA ALA A 29 0.15 -31.15 -13.06
C ALA A 29 -0.75 -29.99 -12.64
N ALA A 30 -0.25 -29.07 -11.82
CA ALA A 30 -0.92 -27.83 -11.44
C ALA A 30 -0.83 -26.74 -12.52
N GLY A 31 -0.13 -26.96 -13.63
CA GLY A 31 -0.03 -26.04 -14.76
C GLY A 31 1.10 -25.02 -14.68
N VAL A 32 2.14 -25.28 -13.90
CA VAL A 32 3.36 -24.48 -13.91
C VAL A 32 4.22 -24.96 -15.09
N ASP A 33 4.44 -24.09 -16.07
CA ASP A 33 5.09 -24.46 -17.35
C ASP A 33 6.62 -24.31 -17.35
N ALA A 34 7.18 -23.58 -16.38
CA ALA A 34 8.64 -23.39 -16.25
C ALA A 34 9.09 -23.27 -14.80
N ASP A 35 10.22 -23.90 -14.50
CA ASP A 35 10.91 -23.95 -13.20
C ASP A 35 12.05 -22.93 -13.16
N LEU A 36 11.92 -21.90 -12.34
CA LEU A 36 12.88 -20.82 -12.23
C LEU A 36 13.69 -20.92 -10.92
N PRO A 37 14.95 -20.38 -10.90
CA PRO A 37 15.67 -19.77 -12.04
C PRO A 37 16.46 -20.81 -12.86
N THR A 38 16.70 -22.02 -12.35
CA THR A 38 17.68 -22.95 -12.89
C THR A 38 17.09 -24.17 -13.63
N GLY A 39 15.79 -24.44 -13.45
CA GLY A 39 15.13 -25.61 -14.03
C GLY A 39 15.51 -26.95 -13.37
N ASN A 40 16.18 -26.93 -12.22
CA ASN A 40 16.76 -28.12 -11.60
C ASN A 40 15.73 -29.20 -11.25
N SER A 41 14.51 -28.77 -10.82
CA SER A 41 13.45 -29.73 -10.52
C SER A 41 12.88 -30.32 -11.82
N TYR A 42 12.66 -29.50 -12.84
CA TYR A 42 12.14 -29.95 -14.15
C TYR A 42 13.12 -30.78 -14.97
N ALA A 43 14.42 -30.68 -14.70
CA ALA A 43 15.41 -31.57 -15.30
C ALA A 43 15.13 -33.06 -15.01
N THR A 44 14.44 -33.39 -13.92
CA THR A 44 14.04 -34.76 -13.56
C THR A 44 12.91 -35.31 -14.42
N LEU A 45 12.11 -34.45 -15.05
CA LEU A 45 10.92 -34.84 -15.82
C LEU A 45 11.25 -35.71 -17.04
N ALA A 46 12.43 -35.52 -17.67
CA ALA A 46 12.83 -36.32 -18.83
C ALA A 46 12.97 -37.83 -18.48
N ALA A 47 13.45 -38.15 -17.29
CA ALA A 47 13.50 -39.54 -16.80
C ALA A 47 12.09 -40.03 -16.46
N ALA A 48 11.30 -39.21 -15.79
CA ALA A 48 9.93 -39.55 -15.40
C ALA A 48 9.02 -39.87 -16.62
N VAL A 49 9.19 -39.16 -17.73
CA VAL A 49 8.50 -39.48 -19.02
C VAL A 49 8.94 -40.83 -19.57
N ARG A 50 10.27 -41.07 -19.69
CA ARG A 50 10.80 -42.35 -20.21
C ARG A 50 10.31 -43.55 -19.39
N GLU A 51 10.11 -43.38 -18.11
CA GLU A 51 9.66 -44.42 -17.19
C GLU A 51 8.13 -44.46 -17.00
N GLY A 52 7.39 -43.67 -17.79
CA GLY A 52 5.93 -43.68 -17.79
C GLY A 52 5.25 -43.03 -16.55
N ARG A 53 6.01 -42.31 -15.71
CA ARG A 53 5.46 -41.62 -14.51
C ARG A 53 4.86 -40.27 -14.84
N VAL A 54 5.20 -39.67 -15.98
CA VAL A 54 4.63 -38.41 -16.48
C VAL A 54 4.24 -38.62 -17.96
N PRO A 55 3.01 -38.31 -18.36
CA PRO A 55 2.65 -38.38 -19.76
C PRO A 55 3.37 -37.27 -20.57
N GLU A 56 3.97 -37.65 -21.72
CA GLU A 56 4.66 -36.71 -22.61
C GLU A 56 3.76 -35.55 -23.03
N ALA A 57 2.45 -35.79 -23.24
CA ALA A 57 1.46 -34.75 -23.54
C ALA A 57 1.38 -33.60 -22.50
N ALA A 58 1.75 -33.87 -21.23
CA ALA A 58 1.82 -32.80 -20.23
C ALA A 58 3.01 -31.88 -20.49
N ILE A 59 4.16 -32.44 -20.89
CA ILE A 59 5.33 -31.67 -21.30
C ILE A 59 5.01 -30.87 -22.56
N ASP A 60 4.40 -31.49 -23.59
CA ASP A 60 3.99 -30.82 -24.84
C ASP A 60 3.07 -29.63 -24.56
N THR A 61 2.19 -29.78 -23.57
CA THR A 61 1.27 -28.69 -23.18
C THR A 61 2.04 -27.52 -22.60
N ALA A 62 2.97 -27.75 -21.68
CA ALA A 62 3.81 -26.71 -21.08
C ALA A 62 4.69 -26.03 -22.16
N VAL A 63 5.36 -26.81 -22.99
CA VAL A 63 6.20 -26.32 -24.11
C VAL A 63 5.38 -25.49 -25.09
N ARG A 64 4.18 -25.96 -25.48
CA ARG A 64 3.30 -25.21 -26.39
C ARG A 64 2.91 -23.85 -25.82
N ARG A 65 2.60 -23.75 -24.53
CA ARG A 65 2.28 -22.48 -23.87
C ARG A 65 3.47 -21.53 -23.91
N MET A 66 4.67 -22.01 -23.58
CA MET A 66 5.90 -21.20 -23.62
C MET A 66 6.23 -20.75 -25.04
N LEU A 67 6.15 -21.65 -26.04
CA LEU A 67 6.38 -21.30 -27.44
C LEU A 67 5.33 -20.32 -27.97
N THR A 68 4.06 -20.50 -27.60
CA THR A 68 2.98 -19.56 -27.96
C THR A 68 3.28 -18.16 -27.46
N LEU A 69 3.80 -18.01 -26.23
CA LEU A 69 4.21 -16.71 -25.70
C LEU A 69 5.34 -16.10 -26.52
N LYS A 70 6.37 -16.89 -26.87
CA LYS A 70 7.51 -16.45 -27.69
C LYS A 70 7.08 -16.01 -29.10
N VAL A 71 6.18 -16.77 -29.73
CA VAL A 71 5.62 -16.41 -31.04
C VAL A 71 4.82 -15.12 -30.98
N ARG A 72 3.93 -14.98 -29.95
CA ARG A 72 3.15 -13.76 -29.76
C ARG A 72 4.01 -12.54 -29.47
N ALA A 73 5.15 -12.73 -28.82
CA ALA A 73 6.13 -11.66 -28.57
C ALA A 73 7.00 -11.34 -29.80
N GLY A 74 6.85 -12.05 -30.91
CA GLY A 74 7.64 -11.84 -32.14
C GLY A 74 9.12 -12.23 -32.02
N LEU A 75 9.47 -13.07 -31.05
CA LEU A 75 10.88 -13.39 -30.75
C LEU A 75 11.57 -14.25 -31.82
N PHE A 76 10.80 -14.86 -32.71
CA PHE A 76 11.35 -15.62 -33.84
C PHE A 76 11.63 -14.71 -35.04
N GLU A 77 10.85 -13.65 -35.21
CA GLU A 77 10.98 -12.68 -36.30
C GLU A 77 11.99 -11.57 -35.96
N ASN A 78 11.91 -11.06 -34.71
CA ASN A 78 12.79 -9.99 -34.23
C ASN A 78 13.09 -10.16 -32.74
N PRO A 79 14.12 -10.96 -32.36
CA PRO A 79 14.48 -11.19 -30.96
C PRO A 79 15.23 -10.03 -30.29
N TYR A 80 15.61 -9.01 -31.04
CA TYR A 80 16.49 -7.93 -30.57
C TYR A 80 15.70 -6.72 -30.12
N ALA A 81 16.10 -6.15 -28.98
CA ALA A 81 15.62 -4.86 -28.52
C ALA A 81 16.30 -3.73 -29.33
N ASP A 82 15.53 -2.70 -29.65
CA ASP A 82 16.06 -1.47 -30.26
C ASP A 82 16.39 -0.45 -29.16
N ALA A 83 17.68 -0.22 -28.93
CA ALA A 83 18.18 0.74 -27.95
C ALA A 83 17.67 2.18 -28.17
N LYS A 84 17.33 2.55 -29.43
CA LYS A 84 16.74 3.86 -29.72
C LYS A 84 15.29 3.95 -29.24
N VAL A 85 14.55 2.84 -29.29
CA VAL A 85 13.18 2.77 -28.74
C VAL A 85 13.23 2.84 -27.22
N GLU A 86 14.15 2.10 -26.58
CA GLU A 86 14.39 2.17 -25.15
C GLU A 86 14.68 3.62 -24.70
N ALA A 87 15.68 4.27 -25.28
CA ALA A 87 16.06 5.65 -24.94
C ALA A 87 14.90 6.65 -25.13
N ARG A 88 14.00 6.41 -26.08
CA ARG A 88 12.83 7.26 -26.31
C ARG A 88 11.70 7.01 -25.32
N LEU A 89 11.50 5.77 -24.87
CA LEU A 89 10.37 5.38 -24.02
C LEU A 89 10.72 5.46 -22.53
N THR A 90 11.96 5.12 -22.15
CA THR A 90 12.37 5.10 -20.76
C THR A 90 12.48 6.52 -20.20
N ASN A 91 11.81 6.77 -19.10
CA ASN A 91 11.85 8.04 -18.34
C ASN A 91 11.60 9.30 -19.20
N ASN A 92 10.75 9.21 -20.22
CA ASN A 92 10.32 10.37 -21.01
C ASN A 92 9.38 11.28 -20.21
N ALA A 93 9.03 12.43 -20.75
CA ALA A 93 8.18 13.42 -20.06
C ALA A 93 6.80 12.86 -19.66
N GLU A 94 6.20 12.04 -20.54
CA GLU A 94 4.90 11.41 -20.30
C GLU A 94 4.99 10.36 -19.16
N ALA A 95 6.03 9.53 -19.18
CA ALA A 95 6.28 8.54 -18.12
C ALA A 95 6.49 9.23 -16.76
N ARG A 96 7.28 10.31 -16.72
CA ARG A 96 7.47 11.10 -15.48
C ARG A 96 6.18 11.77 -15.00
N ALA A 97 5.37 12.30 -15.90
CA ALA A 97 4.06 12.89 -15.55
C ALA A 97 3.10 11.82 -14.98
N LEU A 98 3.09 10.63 -15.58
CA LEU A 98 2.31 9.49 -15.08
C LEU A 98 2.81 9.03 -13.71
N ALA A 99 4.13 8.90 -13.50
CA ALA A 99 4.74 8.56 -12.22
C ALA A 99 4.36 9.57 -11.12
N ARG A 100 4.41 10.89 -11.42
CA ARG A 100 3.96 11.95 -10.50
C ARG A 100 2.48 11.81 -10.16
N THR A 101 1.62 11.57 -11.16
CA THR A 101 0.19 11.36 -10.95
C THR A 101 -0.09 10.13 -10.09
N ALA A 102 0.63 9.02 -10.32
CA ALA A 102 0.51 7.81 -9.51
C ALA A 102 0.89 8.10 -8.06
N ALA A 103 2.02 8.78 -7.82
CA ALA A 103 2.48 9.18 -6.49
C ALA A 103 1.46 10.09 -5.79
N GLN A 104 0.90 11.10 -6.47
CA GLN A 104 -0.15 11.98 -5.93
C GLN A 104 -1.39 11.20 -5.48
N ARG A 105 -1.80 10.17 -6.26
CA ARG A 105 -2.99 9.36 -5.98
C ARG A 105 -2.77 8.30 -4.91
N ALA A 106 -1.53 7.88 -4.68
CA ALA A 106 -1.17 6.90 -3.67
C ALA A 106 -1.14 7.49 -2.25
N MET A 107 -0.87 8.79 -2.10
CA MET A 107 -0.77 9.43 -0.80
C MET A 107 -2.09 9.45 -0.04
N VAL A 108 -2.04 9.08 1.24
CA VAL A 108 -3.18 9.06 2.14
C VAL A 108 -3.00 10.11 3.24
N LEU A 109 -3.93 11.05 3.35
CA LEU A 109 -3.95 12.00 4.46
C LEU A 109 -4.57 11.31 5.69
N LEU A 110 -3.74 11.04 6.71
CA LEU A 110 -4.18 10.35 7.93
C LEU A 110 -4.67 11.30 9.01
N LYS A 111 -4.12 12.51 9.07
CA LYS A 111 -4.50 13.56 10.02
C LYS A 111 -4.28 14.93 9.42
N ASN A 112 -5.16 15.87 9.74
CA ASN A 112 -4.98 17.28 9.45
C ASN A 112 -5.87 18.13 10.40
N ASP A 113 -5.26 18.96 11.21
CA ASP A 113 -5.94 19.90 12.10
C ASP A 113 -6.23 21.27 11.46
N GLY A 114 -6.06 21.38 10.13
CA GLY A 114 -6.14 22.61 9.37
C GLY A 114 -4.76 23.18 9.01
N THR A 115 -3.68 22.51 9.40
CA THR A 115 -2.29 22.91 9.05
C THR A 115 -2.03 22.81 7.55
N LEU A 116 -2.59 21.83 6.89
CA LEU A 116 -2.50 21.62 5.43
C LEU A 116 -3.78 22.08 4.71
N PRO A 117 -3.67 22.58 3.48
CA PRO A 117 -2.44 22.84 2.72
C PRO A 117 -1.72 24.10 3.19
N PHE A 118 -0.38 24.14 3.00
CA PHE A 118 0.41 25.31 3.30
C PHE A 118 0.10 26.46 2.35
N ALA A 119 -0.23 27.61 2.91
CA ALA A 119 -0.28 28.84 2.12
C ALA A 119 1.14 29.37 1.88
N LEU A 120 1.44 29.76 0.64
CA LEU A 120 2.62 30.52 0.31
C LEU A 120 2.25 32.02 0.20
N PRO A 121 3.11 32.92 0.71
CA PRO A 121 2.86 34.36 0.59
C PRO A 121 2.93 34.80 -0.87
N ALA A 122 2.36 35.97 -1.14
CA ALA A 122 2.55 36.66 -2.42
C ALA A 122 4.04 36.95 -2.66
N GLU A 123 4.43 37.07 -3.89
CA GLU A 123 5.79 37.44 -4.28
C GLU A 123 6.19 38.78 -3.65
N GLY A 124 7.38 38.86 -3.06
CA GLY A 124 7.86 40.05 -2.35
C GLY A 124 7.40 40.22 -0.90
N ALA A 125 6.46 39.42 -0.41
CA ALA A 125 6.05 39.40 1.02
C ALA A 125 7.10 38.73 1.92
N ALA A 126 6.92 38.86 3.23
CA ALA A 126 7.79 38.20 4.22
C ALA A 126 7.79 36.66 4.01
N LYS A 127 8.98 36.08 3.92
CA LYS A 127 9.16 34.67 3.60
C LYS A 127 9.10 33.82 4.88
N PRO A 128 8.16 32.87 4.97
CA PRO A 128 8.21 31.89 6.06
C PRO A 128 9.43 30.98 5.90
N THR A 129 9.90 30.45 7.00
CA THR A 129 10.93 29.40 7.03
C THR A 129 10.29 28.06 7.27
N ILE A 130 10.54 27.10 6.39
CA ILE A 130 10.10 25.71 6.51
C ILE A 130 11.31 24.84 6.79
N ALA A 131 11.29 24.14 7.93
CA ALA A 131 12.30 23.12 8.25
C ALA A 131 11.86 21.79 7.64
N VAL A 132 12.70 21.23 6.76
CA VAL A 132 12.52 19.91 6.16
C VAL A 132 13.51 18.97 6.84
N ILE A 133 13.00 18.10 7.68
CA ILE A 133 13.82 17.28 8.60
C ILE A 133 13.51 15.79 8.34
N GLY A 134 14.50 14.95 8.58
CA GLY A 134 14.30 13.49 8.62
C GLY A 134 15.20 12.70 7.67
N PRO A 135 15.37 11.40 7.93
CA PRO A 135 16.23 10.50 7.17
C PRO A 135 15.78 10.30 5.72
N SER A 136 14.48 10.49 5.44
CA SER A 136 13.89 10.36 4.10
C SER A 136 13.64 11.71 3.43
N ALA A 137 14.09 12.83 4.02
CA ALA A 137 13.84 14.16 3.47
C ALA A 137 14.64 14.45 2.19
N ALA A 138 15.94 14.10 2.16
CA ALA A 138 16.86 14.39 1.06
C ALA A 138 17.17 13.14 0.20
N VAL A 139 16.50 12.03 0.44
CA VAL A 139 16.66 10.77 -0.30
C VAL A 139 15.31 10.38 -0.92
N ALA A 140 15.29 10.07 -2.21
CA ALA A 140 14.12 9.47 -2.84
C ALA A 140 14.13 7.96 -2.53
N ARG A 141 13.34 7.53 -1.57
CA ARG A 141 13.17 6.11 -1.22
C ARG A 141 12.24 5.45 -2.25
N LEU A 142 12.71 4.39 -2.91
CA LEU A 142 12.03 3.76 -4.03
C LEU A 142 11.44 2.39 -3.69
N GLY A 143 11.80 1.82 -2.53
CA GLY A 143 11.46 0.45 -2.13
C GLY A 143 12.52 -0.56 -2.58
N GLY A 144 12.26 -1.86 -2.33
CA GLY A 144 13.11 -2.94 -2.85
C GLY A 144 12.77 -3.30 -4.29
N TYR A 145 13.61 -4.11 -4.94
CA TYR A 145 13.40 -4.64 -6.30
C TYR A 145 13.21 -3.57 -7.40
N PHE A 146 13.76 -2.41 -7.23
CA PHE A 146 13.71 -1.35 -8.24
C PHE A 146 14.99 -1.26 -9.07
N GLY A 147 14.87 -0.82 -10.32
CA GLY A 147 16.01 -0.32 -11.09
C GLY A 147 16.29 1.13 -10.67
N ILE A 148 17.55 1.57 -10.80
CA ILE A 148 17.91 2.96 -10.49
C ILE A 148 17.45 3.85 -11.65
N PRO A 149 16.42 4.72 -11.44
CA PRO A 149 15.96 5.62 -12.49
C PRO A 149 17.02 6.73 -12.71
N PRO A 150 17.12 7.25 -13.93
CA PRO A 150 18.10 8.29 -14.26
C PRO A 150 17.86 9.61 -13.51
N VAL A 151 16.63 9.84 -13.06
CA VAL A 151 16.25 11.05 -12.31
C VAL A 151 15.33 10.67 -11.16
N THR A 152 15.67 11.13 -9.97
CA THR A 152 14.81 11.03 -8.77
C THR A 152 14.65 12.39 -8.13
N VAL A 153 13.51 12.64 -7.49
CA VAL A 153 13.23 13.89 -6.79
C VAL A 153 12.96 13.58 -5.32
N SER A 154 13.84 14.06 -4.43
CA SER A 154 13.64 13.97 -3.00
C SER A 154 12.53 14.91 -2.50
N ILE A 155 11.99 14.67 -1.30
CA ILE A 155 11.00 15.56 -0.69
C ILE A 155 11.56 16.98 -0.55
N LEU A 156 12.82 17.10 -0.13
CA LEU A 156 13.52 18.37 -0.02
C LEU A 156 13.59 19.12 -1.35
N ASP A 157 13.95 18.42 -2.43
CA ASP A 157 14.08 19.03 -3.75
C ASP A 157 12.72 19.43 -4.32
N GLY A 158 11.68 18.58 -4.15
CA GLY A 158 10.32 18.89 -4.54
C GLY A 158 9.78 20.14 -3.83
N ILE A 159 9.99 20.23 -2.50
CA ILE A 159 9.59 21.41 -1.72
C ILE A 159 10.36 22.65 -2.19
N LYS A 160 11.70 22.58 -2.34
CA LYS A 160 12.51 23.70 -2.85
C LYS A 160 12.03 24.19 -4.21
N ALA A 161 11.81 23.28 -5.14
CA ALA A 161 11.31 23.59 -6.46
C ALA A 161 9.93 24.27 -6.41
N ARG A 162 9.02 23.80 -5.56
CA ARG A 162 7.66 24.33 -5.42
C ARG A 162 7.61 25.70 -4.77
N VAL A 163 8.41 25.93 -3.74
CA VAL A 163 8.39 27.24 -3.05
C VAL A 163 9.15 28.32 -3.80
N GLY A 164 10.18 27.95 -4.55
CA GLY A 164 11.06 28.89 -5.23
C GLY A 164 11.65 29.92 -4.27
N THR A 165 11.40 31.19 -4.55
CA THR A 165 11.86 32.32 -3.72
C THR A 165 10.89 32.75 -2.62
N ARG A 166 9.70 32.11 -2.50
CA ARG A 166 8.60 32.54 -1.61
C ARG A 166 8.72 32.02 -0.17
N ALA A 167 9.64 31.10 0.11
CA ALA A 167 9.92 30.59 1.46
C ALA A 167 11.41 30.29 1.61
N ASN A 168 11.92 30.35 2.86
CA ASN A 168 13.25 29.87 3.20
C ASN A 168 13.15 28.39 3.57
N ILE A 169 14.08 27.57 3.10
CA ILE A 169 14.15 26.14 3.44
C ILE A 169 15.42 25.90 4.25
N VAL A 170 15.25 25.30 5.41
CA VAL A 170 16.34 24.74 6.21
C VAL A 170 16.21 23.22 6.24
N PHE A 171 17.33 22.53 6.21
CA PHE A 171 17.38 21.07 6.18
C PHE A 171 18.28 20.52 7.27
N ALA A 172 17.87 19.42 7.88
CA ALA A 172 18.73 18.57 8.69
C ALA A 172 18.27 17.11 8.59
N GLN A 173 19.20 16.18 8.57
CA GLN A 173 18.89 14.75 8.49
C GLN A 173 18.19 14.23 9.76
N GLY A 174 18.52 14.77 10.94
CA GLY A 174 17.92 14.43 12.22
C GLY A 174 18.36 13.07 12.78
N VAL A 175 18.22 12.00 12.03
CA VAL A 175 18.70 10.66 12.37
C VAL A 175 19.13 9.89 11.12
N LYS A 176 19.96 8.87 11.30
CA LYS A 176 20.11 7.73 10.39
C LYS A 176 19.33 6.56 10.93
N ILE A 177 18.76 5.73 10.05
CA ILE A 177 18.04 4.51 10.46
C ILE A 177 19.03 3.35 10.55
N THR A 178 19.82 3.14 9.50
CA THR A 178 20.80 2.08 9.36
C THR A 178 22.19 2.64 9.13
N GLU A 179 23.24 1.86 9.41
CA GLU A 179 24.65 2.30 9.19
C GLU A 179 24.92 2.65 7.73
N ASN A 180 24.31 1.89 6.81
CA ASN A 180 24.41 2.08 5.36
C ASN A 180 23.05 1.81 4.69
N ASP A 181 22.94 2.12 3.41
CA ASP A 181 21.72 1.91 2.60
C ASP A 181 21.89 0.74 1.61
N ASP A 182 22.85 -0.19 1.82
CA ASP A 182 23.05 -1.34 0.96
C ASP A 182 21.91 -2.36 1.13
N TRP A 183 20.96 -2.35 0.21
CA TRP A 183 19.82 -3.26 0.22
C TRP A 183 20.23 -4.75 0.11
N TRP A 184 21.37 -5.04 -0.50
CA TRP A 184 21.88 -6.40 -0.70
C TRP A 184 22.66 -6.94 0.52
N ALA A 185 22.99 -6.09 1.47
CA ALA A 185 23.68 -6.53 2.67
C ALA A 185 22.89 -7.60 3.42
N ASP A 186 23.51 -8.74 3.71
CA ASP A 186 22.86 -9.80 4.49
C ASP A 186 22.54 -9.33 5.90
N GLU A 187 23.45 -8.63 6.55
CA GLU A 187 23.27 -8.10 7.90
C GLU A 187 22.90 -6.61 7.84
N VAL A 188 21.78 -6.26 8.47
CA VAL A 188 21.34 -4.87 8.65
C VAL A 188 21.66 -4.42 10.06
N LYS A 189 22.47 -3.37 10.16
CA LYS A 189 22.85 -2.74 11.43
C LYS A 189 22.16 -1.40 11.59
N LEU A 190 21.60 -1.16 12.76
CA LEU A 190 21.07 0.15 13.11
C LEU A 190 22.22 1.16 13.25
N ALA A 191 21.94 2.42 12.96
CA ALA A 191 22.87 3.51 13.20
C ALA A 191 23.16 3.67 14.70
N ASP A 192 24.34 4.20 15.02
CA ASP A 192 24.72 4.44 16.41
C ASP A 192 23.80 5.45 17.10
N PRO A 193 23.14 5.08 18.22
CA PRO A 193 22.25 5.98 18.96
C PRO A 193 22.91 7.25 19.47
N ALA A 194 24.20 7.21 19.82
CA ALA A 194 24.91 8.41 20.31
C ALA A 194 25.14 9.41 19.16
N ALA A 195 25.52 8.91 17.98
CA ALA A 195 25.63 9.73 16.78
C ALA A 195 24.26 10.31 16.38
N ASN A 196 23.19 9.52 16.47
CA ASN A 196 21.85 9.98 16.21
C ASN A 196 21.40 11.10 17.15
N ARG A 197 21.70 11.03 18.45
CA ARG A 197 21.37 12.14 19.38
C ARG A 197 22.11 13.43 19.03
N ALA A 198 23.32 13.36 18.52
CA ALA A 198 24.04 14.54 18.00
C ALA A 198 23.33 15.11 16.75
N LEU A 199 22.85 14.26 15.83
CA LEU A 199 22.06 14.69 14.67
C LEU A 199 20.70 15.28 15.08
N ILE A 200 20.04 14.74 16.08
CA ILE A 200 18.78 15.29 16.65
C ILE A 200 19.03 16.70 17.19
N ALA A 201 20.12 16.92 17.95
CA ALA A 201 20.44 18.25 18.44
C ALA A 201 20.68 19.27 17.31
N GLN A 202 21.34 18.86 16.23
CA GLN A 202 21.51 19.69 15.02
C GLN A 202 20.16 20.00 14.35
N ALA A 203 19.28 19.01 14.23
CA ALA A 203 17.94 19.19 13.66
C ALA A 203 17.08 20.16 14.48
N VAL A 204 17.12 20.05 15.81
CA VAL A 204 16.45 20.98 16.72
C VAL A 204 16.99 22.40 16.54
N ALA A 205 18.32 22.57 16.45
CA ALA A 205 18.93 23.87 16.22
C ALA A 205 18.49 24.48 14.88
N ALA A 206 18.48 23.68 13.80
CA ALA A 206 18.05 24.10 12.47
C ALA A 206 16.55 24.49 12.43
N ALA A 207 15.70 23.74 13.15
CA ALA A 207 14.25 23.96 13.16
C ALA A 207 13.80 25.08 14.10
N ARG A 208 14.66 25.55 15.03
CA ARG A 208 14.29 26.52 16.06
C ARG A 208 13.68 27.82 15.51
N GLY A 209 14.26 28.34 14.44
CA GLY A 209 13.80 29.56 13.76
C GLY A 209 12.73 29.32 12.68
N ALA A 210 12.27 28.10 12.50
CA ALA A 210 11.29 27.80 11.47
C ALA A 210 9.86 28.13 11.93
N ASP A 211 8.99 28.46 10.99
CA ASP A 211 7.55 28.67 11.23
C ASP A 211 6.80 27.35 11.27
N ARG A 212 7.27 26.33 10.57
CA ARG A 212 6.72 24.98 10.52
C ARG A 212 7.77 23.93 10.15
N ILE A 213 7.47 22.69 10.47
CA ILE A 213 8.36 21.55 10.25
C ILE A 213 7.65 20.53 9.34
N VAL A 214 8.33 20.06 8.30
CA VAL A 214 8.01 18.86 7.52
C VAL A 214 8.99 17.79 7.96
N LEU A 215 8.48 16.72 8.60
CA LEU A 215 9.28 15.64 9.15
C LEU A 215 9.07 14.37 8.30
N ALA A 216 10.09 13.99 7.51
CA ALA A 216 10.07 12.82 6.63
C ALA A 216 10.77 11.63 7.33
N ILE A 217 9.97 10.69 7.85
CA ILE A 217 10.40 9.51 8.61
C ILE A 217 9.75 8.24 8.07
N GLY A 218 10.14 7.09 8.59
CA GLY A 218 9.55 5.81 8.22
C GLY A 218 10.60 4.69 8.13
N ASP A 219 10.60 3.95 7.03
CA ASP A 219 11.52 2.86 6.76
C ASP A 219 12.57 3.22 5.71
N THR A 220 13.62 2.39 5.64
CA THR A 220 14.49 2.29 4.48
C THR A 220 14.14 1.04 3.69
N GLU A 221 14.73 0.87 2.52
CA GLU A 221 14.63 -0.35 1.73
C GLU A 221 15.09 -1.58 2.54
N GLN A 222 16.14 -1.43 3.37
CA GLN A 222 16.66 -2.49 4.23
C GLN A 222 15.69 -2.89 5.35
N THR A 223 14.99 -1.93 5.96
CA THR A 223 14.12 -2.19 7.12
C THR A 223 12.73 -2.64 6.75
N SER A 224 12.37 -2.60 5.46
CA SER A 224 11.09 -3.10 4.92
C SER A 224 11.26 -4.19 3.87
N ARG A 225 12.46 -4.74 3.71
CA ARG A 225 12.76 -5.78 2.73
C ARG A 225 12.10 -7.11 3.08
N GLU A 226 11.99 -7.97 2.08
CA GLU A 226 11.61 -9.36 2.23
C GLU A 226 12.81 -10.21 2.69
N GLY A 227 12.57 -11.17 3.58
CA GLY A 227 13.56 -12.18 3.94
C GLY A 227 13.50 -13.35 2.97
N TRP A 228 14.62 -13.67 2.29
CA TRP A 228 14.65 -14.75 1.32
C TRP A 228 15.70 -15.83 1.60
N ALA A 229 16.56 -15.63 2.60
CA ALA A 229 17.61 -16.57 2.96
C ALA A 229 17.85 -16.58 4.46
N LYS A 230 18.52 -17.61 4.95
CA LYS A 230 18.82 -17.81 6.38
C LYS A 230 19.58 -16.61 6.99
N ASN A 231 20.42 -15.97 6.22
CA ASN A 231 21.23 -14.79 6.60
C ASN A 231 20.71 -13.47 6.02
N HIS A 232 19.70 -13.51 5.16
CA HIS A 232 19.09 -12.31 4.57
C HIS A 232 17.67 -12.13 5.13
N LEU A 233 17.62 -11.61 6.36
CA LEU A 233 16.38 -11.45 7.12
C LEU A 233 15.65 -10.16 6.75
N GLY A 234 14.32 -10.18 6.85
CA GLY A 234 13.47 -9.03 6.52
C GLY A 234 12.42 -8.72 7.60
N ASP A 235 11.99 -9.73 8.35
CA ASP A 235 10.95 -9.57 9.36
C ASP A 235 11.42 -8.82 10.60
N ARG A 236 10.51 -8.11 11.23
CA ARG A 236 10.75 -7.32 12.44
C ARG A 236 9.79 -7.75 13.55
N PRO A 237 10.24 -7.79 14.82
CA PRO A 237 9.40 -8.16 15.97
C PRO A 237 8.49 -7.01 16.44
N SER A 238 8.65 -5.79 15.89
CA SER A 238 7.86 -4.60 16.23
C SER A 238 7.41 -3.89 14.95
N LEU A 239 6.28 -3.17 15.05
CA LEU A 239 5.79 -2.25 14.04
C LEU A 239 6.15 -0.78 14.33
N ASP A 240 6.89 -0.52 15.40
CA ASP A 240 7.35 0.83 15.74
C ASP A 240 8.37 1.35 14.73
N LEU A 241 8.52 2.67 14.67
CA LEU A 241 9.59 3.28 13.89
C LEU A 241 10.97 2.81 14.39
N VAL A 242 11.85 2.49 13.47
CA VAL A 242 13.17 1.95 13.77
C VAL A 242 14.14 3.05 14.21
N GLY A 243 14.99 2.75 15.18
CA GLY A 243 15.99 3.69 15.70
C GLY A 243 15.36 4.88 16.42
N GLU A 244 16.07 6.00 16.46
CA GLU A 244 15.74 7.18 17.26
C GLU A 244 14.73 8.13 16.57
N GLN A 245 13.93 7.66 15.62
CA GLN A 245 12.96 8.49 14.89
C GLN A 245 11.86 9.06 15.80
N GLN A 246 11.45 8.29 16.83
CA GLN A 246 10.50 8.78 17.84
C GLN A 246 11.16 9.86 18.73
N GLU A 247 12.44 9.69 19.12
CA GLU A 247 13.19 10.69 19.87
C GLU A 247 13.33 12.00 19.05
N LEU A 248 13.57 11.90 17.75
CA LEU A 248 13.60 13.06 16.84
C LEU A 248 12.27 13.80 16.83
N PHE A 249 11.14 13.07 16.66
CA PHE A 249 9.83 13.69 16.69
C PHE A 249 9.57 14.42 18.03
N ASP A 250 9.88 13.77 19.15
CA ASP A 250 9.67 14.34 20.49
C ASP A 250 10.47 15.61 20.71
N ALA A 251 11.76 15.61 20.30
CA ALA A 251 12.62 16.76 20.39
C ALA A 251 12.16 17.94 19.53
N LEU A 252 11.68 17.68 18.32
CA LEU A 252 11.12 18.71 17.45
C LEU A 252 9.78 19.23 17.97
N LYS A 253 8.93 18.37 18.53
CA LYS A 253 7.61 18.74 19.12
C LYS A 253 7.80 19.70 20.31
N ALA A 254 8.86 19.53 21.08
CA ALA A 254 9.20 20.44 22.20
C ALA A 254 9.47 21.89 21.76
N LEU A 255 9.71 22.14 20.46
CA LEU A 255 9.84 23.51 19.93
C LEU A 255 8.50 24.26 19.82
N GLY A 256 7.36 23.58 20.01
CA GLY A 256 6.02 24.16 19.90
C GLY A 256 5.62 24.59 18.49
N LYS A 257 6.33 24.13 17.45
CA LYS A 257 6.04 24.46 16.06
C LYS A 257 5.05 23.44 15.45
N PRO A 258 4.20 23.84 14.48
CA PRO A 258 3.40 22.88 13.71
C PRO A 258 4.29 21.87 12.98
N ILE A 259 3.99 20.57 13.17
CA ILE A 259 4.71 19.47 12.52
C ILE A 259 3.76 18.73 11.58
N THR A 260 4.15 18.67 10.31
CA THR A 260 3.56 17.76 9.30
C THR A 260 4.51 16.57 9.14
N VAL A 261 4.03 15.37 9.45
CA VAL A 261 4.78 14.14 9.25
C VAL A 261 4.47 13.57 7.86
N VAL A 262 5.50 13.20 7.12
CA VAL A 262 5.41 12.45 5.87
C VAL A 262 6.06 11.09 6.14
N LEU A 263 5.25 10.04 6.15
CA LEU A 263 5.70 8.68 6.33
C LEU A 263 6.12 8.09 4.98
N ILE A 264 7.34 7.57 4.92
CA ILE A 264 7.87 6.85 3.75
C ILE A 264 8.26 5.45 4.23
N ASN A 265 7.46 4.45 3.90
CA ASN A 265 7.60 3.10 4.44
C ASN A 265 6.97 2.05 3.52
N GLY A 266 7.40 0.80 3.67
CA GLY A 266 6.88 -0.34 2.92
C GLY A 266 5.96 -1.26 3.74
N ARG A 267 5.74 -0.95 5.02
CA ARG A 267 4.85 -1.70 5.92
C ARG A 267 4.12 -0.78 6.89
N PRO A 268 2.95 -1.18 7.43
CA PRO A 268 2.24 -0.39 8.43
C PRO A 268 3.13 -0.08 9.64
N ALA A 269 3.21 1.17 10.04
CA ALA A 269 3.93 1.59 11.24
C ALA A 269 2.96 1.94 12.37
N SER A 270 3.26 1.45 13.58
CA SER A 270 2.53 1.82 14.81
C SER A 270 3.06 3.15 15.33
N ILE A 271 2.36 4.24 15.00
CA ILE A 271 2.78 5.61 15.29
C ILE A 271 1.85 6.32 16.28
N VAL A 272 1.34 5.63 17.29
CA VAL A 272 0.29 6.13 18.19
C VAL A 272 0.59 7.52 18.76
N LYS A 273 1.81 7.73 19.29
CA LYS A 273 2.20 9.01 19.86
C LYS A 273 2.28 10.14 18.82
N ILE A 274 2.79 9.83 17.64
CA ILE A 274 2.85 10.78 16.51
C ILE A 274 1.43 11.10 16.03
N ALA A 275 0.57 10.08 15.90
CA ALA A 275 -0.83 10.26 15.51
C ALA A 275 -1.60 11.18 16.45
N ASP A 276 -1.32 11.10 17.75
CA ASP A 276 -1.90 12.01 18.75
C ASP A 276 -1.38 13.45 18.60
N GLN A 277 -0.07 13.65 18.47
CA GLN A 277 0.59 14.92 18.68
C GLN A 277 0.97 15.70 17.40
N ALA A 278 1.09 15.06 16.23
CA ALA A 278 1.37 15.75 14.99
C ALA A 278 0.17 16.59 14.53
N ASN A 279 0.43 17.69 13.83
CA ASN A 279 -0.62 18.56 13.28
C ASN A 279 -1.21 17.99 12.00
N ALA A 280 -0.38 17.39 11.15
CA ALA A 280 -0.81 16.65 9.97
C ALA A 280 0.06 15.43 9.74
N ILE A 281 -0.50 14.38 9.12
CA ILE A 281 0.20 13.14 8.79
C ILE A 281 -0.22 12.71 7.40
N ILE A 282 0.77 12.50 6.53
CA ILE A 282 0.61 11.94 5.20
C ILE A 282 1.33 10.59 5.18
N GLU A 283 0.62 9.52 4.82
CA GLU A 283 1.21 8.23 4.48
C GLU A 283 1.56 8.24 2.99
N GLY A 284 2.84 8.20 2.69
CA GLY A 284 3.35 8.28 1.34
C GLY A 284 3.65 6.93 0.72
N TRP A 285 3.95 5.90 1.53
CA TRP A 285 4.52 4.65 1.04
C TRP A 285 5.84 4.91 0.31
N TYR A 286 6.21 4.08 -0.68
CA TYR A 286 7.30 4.35 -1.61
C TYR A 286 6.72 4.98 -2.89
N LEU A 287 6.92 6.30 -3.05
CA LEU A 287 6.26 7.12 -4.08
C LEU A 287 6.97 7.11 -5.45
N GLY A 288 8.09 6.37 -5.56
CA GLY A 288 8.85 6.31 -6.80
C GLY A 288 9.63 7.59 -7.13
N GLU A 289 10.12 7.67 -8.38
CA GLU A 289 11.06 8.71 -8.82
C GLU A 289 10.56 10.16 -8.70
N GLN A 290 9.24 10.37 -8.78
CA GLN A 290 8.61 11.69 -8.70
C GLN A 290 7.99 11.99 -7.32
N GLY A 291 8.32 11.18 -6.31
CA GLY A 291 7.74 11.26 -4.98
C GLY A 291 7.87 12.63 -4.33
N GLY A 292 9.03 13.26 -4.43
CA GLY A 292 9.23 14.59 -3.84
C GLY A 292 8.37 15.68 -4.46
N ASN A 293 8.19 15.67 -5.79
CA ASN A 293 7.28 16.58 -6.46
C ASN A 293 5.82 16.35 -6.02
N ALA A 294 5.40 15.09 -5.94
CA ALA A 294 4.05 14.73 -5.54
C ALA A 294 3.76 15.11 -4.07
N VAL A 295 4.72 14.93 -3.17
CA VAL A 295 4.60 15.38 -1.77
C VAL A 295 4.46 16.90 -1.71
N ALA A 296 5.26 17.65 -2.47
CA ALA A 296 5.14 19.11 -2.52
C ALA A 296 3.76 19.54 -3.06
N ASP A 297 3.23 18.89 -4.10
CA ASP A 297 1.89 19.20 -4.64
C ASP A 297 0.80 19.05 -3.58
N VAL A 298 0.88 18.00 -2.77
CA VAL A 298 -0.07 17.80 -1.67
C VAL A 298 0.16 18.81 -0.55
N LEU A 299 1.39 19.01 -0.08
CA LEU A 299 1.68 19.95 0.99
C LEU A 299 1.19 21.37 0.70
N PHE A 300 1.29 21.83 -0.54
CA PHE A 300 0.91 23.18 -0.94
C PHE A 300 -0.48 23.27 -1.59
N GLY A 301 -1.22 22.17 -1.68
CA GLY A 301 -2.61 22.13 -2.11
C GLY A 301 -2.83 22.25 -3.61
N ASP A 302 -1.79 22.02 -4.42
CA ASP A 302 -1.93 21.88 -5.88
C ASP A 302 -2.72 20.61 -6.22
N VAL A 303 -2.64 19.60 -5.33
CA VAL A 303 -3.44 18.38 -5.36
C VAL A 303 -4.14 18.20 -4.02
N ASN A 304 -5.44 17.93 -4.07
CA ASN A 304 -6.20 17.51 -2.91
C ASN A 304 -6.02 15.99 -2.72
N PRO A 305 -5.48 15.50 -1.58
CA PRO A 305 -5.29 14.08 -1.34
C PRO A 305 -6.63 13.34 -1.33
N GLY A 306 -6.66 12.15 -1.91
CA GLY A 306 -7.85 11.29 -1.98
C GLY A 306 -7.48 9.80 -1.96
N GLY A 307 -6.25 9.47 -1.55
CA GLY A 307 -5.83 8.10 -1.34
C GLY A 307 -6.52 7.45 -0.14
N LYS A 308 -6.62 6.13 -0.15
CA LYS A 308 -7.21 5.32 0.93
C LYS A 308 -6.25 4.21 1.33
N LEU A 309 -6.19 3.90 2.63
CA LEU A 309 -5.32 2.85 3.15
C LEU A 309 -5.70 1.47 2.57
N PRO A 310 -4.77 0.77 1.93
CA PRO A 310 -4.99 -0.59 1.42
C PRO A 310 -4.83 -1.66 2.50
N VAL A 311 -4.45 -1.27 3.71
CA VAL A 311 -4.24 -2.13 4.88
C VAL A 311 -4.75 -1.44 6.14
N THR A 312 -5.05 -2.22 7.17
CA THR A 312 -5.34 -1.70 8.51
C THR A 312 -4.03 -1.31 9.20
N ILE A 313 -3.96 -0.16 9.84
CA ILE A 313 -2.80 0.25 10.63
C ILE A 313 -3.06 -0.08 12.11
N PRO A 314 -2.33 -1.04 12.70
CA PRO A 314 -2.50 -1.41 14.10
C PRO A 314 -1.86 -0.38 15.03
N ARG A 315 -2.29 -0.37 16.29
CA ARG A 315 -1.71 0.46 17.34
C ARG A 315 -0.40 -0.12 17.90
N SER A 316 -0.28 -1.43 17.82
CA SER A 316 0.92 -2.17 18.24
C SER A 316 0.99 -3.53 17.56
N VAL A 317 2.16 -4.16 17.58
CA VAL A 317 2.35 -5.54 17.09
C VAL A 317 1.45 -6.55 17.83
N GLY A 318 1.06 -6.26 19.07
CA GLY A 318 0.16 -7.12 19.86
C GLY A 318 -1.26 -7.22 19.27
N GLN A 319 -1.66 -6.34 18.38
CA GLN A 319 -2.95 -6.42 17.70
C GLN A 319 -2.96 -7.37 16.48
N LEU A 320 -1.79 -7.87 16.04
CA LEU A 320 -1.71 -8.76 14.88
C LEU A 320 -2.25 -10.17 15.20
N PRO A 321 -2.90 -10.83 14.22
CA PRO A 321 -3.28 -10.34 12.90
C PRO A 321 -4.52 -9.42 12.97
N MET A 322 -4.48 -8.27 12.30
CA MET A 322 -5.54 -7.27 12.31
C MET A 322 -6.09 -7.03 10.91
N PHE A 323 -7.02 -7.87 10.50
CA PHE A 323 -7.69 -7.76 9.20
C PHE A 323 -9.06 -7.10 9.35
N TYR A 324 -9.41 -6.16 8.44
CA TYR A 324 -10.75 -5.56 8.40
C TYR A 324 -11.86 -6.60 8.18
N ASN A 325 -11.53 -7.70 7.52
CA ASN A 325 -12.40 -8.82 7.18
C ASN A 325 -12.17 -10.04 8.09
N ALA A 326 -11.75 -9.82 9.33
CA ALA A 326 -11.55 -10.89 10.29
C ALA A 326 -12.82 -11.74 10.48
N LYS A 327 -12.64 -13.02 10.79
CA LYS A 327 -13.77 -13.88 11.20
C LYS A 327 -14.18 -13.55 12.63
N PRO A 328 -15.48 -13.67 12.98
CA PRO A 328 -15.92 -13.52 14.36
C PRO A 328 -15.22 -14.56 15.24
N SER A 329 -14.78 -14.13 16.39
CA SER A 329 -14.16 -15.00 17.40
C SER A 329 -14.70 -14.63 18.79
N ALA A 330 -14.23 -15.30 19.83
CA ALA A 330 -14.52 -14.95 21.20
C ALA A 330 -14.20 -13.45 21.44
N ARG A 331 -14.99 -12.81 22.30
CA ARG A 331 -14.77 -11.41 22.68
C ARG A 331 -13.38 -11.21 23.22
N ARG A 332 -12.64 -10.26 22.66
CA ARG A 332 -11.31 -9.87 23.09
C ARG A 332 -11.31 -8.40 23.46
N GLY A 333 -10.54 -8.05 24.45
CA GLY A 333 -10.25 -6.69 24.83
C GLY A 333 -8.84 -6.60 25.38
N TYR A 334 -8.22 -5.46 25.28
CA TYR A 334 -6.93 -5.19 25.90
C TYR A 334 -7.17 -4.50 27.25
N LEU A 335 -6.33 -4.81 28.25
CA LEU A 335 -6.45 -4.18 29.57
C LEU A 335 -6.16 -2.68 29.54
N PHE A 336 -5.26 -2.23 28.67
CA PHE A 336 -4.74 -0.86 28.68
C PHE A 336 -4.82 -0.18 27.32
N ASP A 337 -5.52 -0.76 26.35
CA ASP A 337 -5.74 -0.19 25.01
C ASP A 337 -7.07 -0.66 24.43
N THR A 338 -7.47 -0.07 23.32
CA THR A 338 -8.65 -0.44 22.54
C THR A 338 -8.36 -1.59 21.57
N THR A 339 -9.40 -2.32 21.17
CA THR A 339 -9.34 -3.28 20.06
C THR A 339 -9.44 -2.62 18.68
N ALA A 340 -9.78 -1.32 18.63
CA ALA A 340 -9.84 -0.58 17.37
C ALA A 340 -8.43 -0.36 16.81
N PRO A 341 -8.25 -0.38 15.48
CA PRO A 341 -6.98 -0.02 14.86
C PRO A 341 -6.61 1.44 15.11
N LEU A 342 -5.36 1.80 14.83
CA LEU A 342 -4.97 3.20 14.76
C LEU A 342 -5.65 3.89 13.58
N TYR A 343 -5.63 3.24 12.40
CA TYR A 343 -6.41 3.65 11.23
C TYR A 343 -7.01 2.42 10.55
N PRO A 344 -8.32 2.43 10.24
CA PRO A 344 -8.97 1.29 9.62
C PRO A 344 -8.59 1.16 8.13
N PHE A 345 -8.75 -0.04 7.57
CA PHE A 345 -8.69 -0.26 6.12
C PHE A 345 -9.64 0.68 5.37
N GLY A 346 -9.19 1.23 4.27
CA GLY A 346 -9.97 2.14 3.45
C GLY A 346 -9.98 3.59 3.96
N PHE A 347 -9.40 3.89 5.11
CA PHE A 347 -9.35 5.25 5.68
C PHE A 347 -8.47 6.19 4.85
N GLY A 348 -8.86 7.45 4.79
CA GLY A 348 -8.11 8.55 4.19
C GLY A 348 -8.96 9.81 4.17
N LEU A 349 -8.34 10.93 4.57
CA LEU A 349 -8.93 12.27 4.61
C LEU A 349 -8.69 13.02 3.30
N SER A 350 -9.33 14.18 3.17
CA SER A 350 -9.19 15.11 2.06
C SER A 350 -9.10 16.53 2.61
N TYR A 351 -8.71 17.51 1.78
CA TYR A 351 -8.83 18.95 2.09
C TYR A 351 -10.26 19.45 1.95
N THR A 352 -11.20 18.60 1.62
CA THR A 352 -12.64 18.84 1.66
C THR A 352 -13.32 17.76 2.49
N THR A 353 -14.61 17.87 2.71
CA THR A 353 -15.39 16.89 3.47
C THR A 353 -16.46 16.26 2.58
N PHE A 354 -16.77 14.98 2.83
CA PHE A 354 -17.77 14.24 2.10
C PHE A 354 -18.80 13.62 3.05
N ASP A 355 -20.07 13.59 2.64
CA ASP A 355 -21.09 12.74 3.24
C ASP A 355 -21.37 11.57 2.29
N VAL A 356 -21.10 10.35 2.75
CA VAL A 356 -21.46 9.11 2.09
C VAL A 356 -22.75 8.61 2.71
N GLY A 357 -23.85 8.69 1.95
CA GLY A 357 -25.19 8.33 2.41
C GLY A 357 -25.41 6.83 2.55
N ALA A 358 -26.57 6.44 3.07
CA ALA A 358 -26.94 5.04 3.16
C ALA A 358 -27.14 4.43 1.75
N PRO A 359 -26.72 3.16 1.54
CA PRO A 359 -26.98 2.47 0.29
C PRO A 359 -28.46 2.17 0.13
N THR A 360 -28.95 2.21 -1.11
CA THR A 360 -30.27 1.72 -1.54
C THR A 360 -30.10 0.59 -2.54
N LEU A 361 -31.06 -0.34 -2.58
CA LEU A 361 -31.02 -1.50 -3.43
C LEU A 361 -32.11 -1.43 -4.50
N SER A 362 -31.82 -1.91 -5.72
CA SER A 362 -32.82 -2.04 -6.79
C SER A 362 -33.88 -3.09 -6.48
N ALA A 363 -33.56 -4.04 -5.59
CA ALA A 363 -34.51 -5.04 -5.04
C ALA A 363 -34.02 -5.44 -3.64
N THR A 364 -34.94 -5.68 -2.73
CA THR A 364 -34.63 -6.15 -1.36
C THR A 364 -34.55 -7.67 -1.27
N LYS A 365 -34.97 -8.38 -2.33
CA LYS A 365 -34.89 -9.84 -2.47
C LYS A 365 -34.49 -10.22 -3.89
N ILE A 366 -33.55 -11.16 -4.02
CA ILE A 366 -33.05 -11.70 -5.29
C ILE A 366 -32.92 -13.24 -5.21
N PRO A 367 -33.05 -13.98 -6.33
CA PRO A 367 -32.74 -15.41 -6.36
C PRO A 367 -31.22 -15.65 -6.18
N LEU A 368 -30.82 -16.90 -5.92
CA LEU A 368 -29.40 -17.30 -5.74
C LEU A 368 -28.51 -16.93 -6.93
N SER A 369 -29.04 -16.91 -8.15
CA SER A 369 -28.33 -16.49 -9.38
C SER A 369 -28.55 -15.01 -9.73
N GLY A 370 -29.23 -14.26 -8.87
CA GLY A 370 -29.62 -12.88 -9.13
C GLY A 370 -28.48 -11.87 -8.88
N SER A 371 -28.67 -10.69 -9.46
CA SER A 371 -27.82 -9.53 -9.22
C SER A 371 -28.64 -8.37 -8.64
N VAL A 372 -27.99 -7.49 -7.91
CA VAL A 372 -28.62 -6.29 -7.34
C VAL A 372 -27.77 -5.06 -7.64
N THR A 373 -28.41 -3.95 -7.97
CA THR A 373 -27.73 -2.64 -8.05
C THR A 373 -27.80 -1.96 -6.68
N VAL A 374 -26.62 -1.59 -6.17
CA VAL A 374 -26.44 -0.80 -4.96
C VAL A 374 -26.17 0.64 -5.36
N SER A 375 -27.01 1.58 -4.95
CA SER A 375 -26.85 3.01 -5.22
C SER A 375 -26.53 3.75 -3.92
N VAL A 376 -25.42 4.53 -3.93
CA VAL A 376 -24.93 5.25 -2.77
C VAL A 376 -24.86 6.74 -3.11
N PRO A 377 -25.59 7.62 -2.42
CA PRO A 377 -25.45 9.07 -2.61
C PRO A 377 -24.18 9.56 -1.93
N VAL A 378 -23.40 10.38 -2.63
CA VAL A 378 -22.19 11.00 -2.12
C VAL A 378 -22.25 12.48 -2.39
N ARG A 379 -22.00 13.30 -1.36
CA ARG A 379 -21.99 14.75 -1.44
C ARG A 379 -20.66 15.31 -0.97
N ASN A 380 -20.10 16.24 -1.71
CA ASN A 380 -19.02 17.09 -1.23
C ASN A 380 -19.63 18.20 -0.37
N THR A 381 -19.38 18.17 0.94
CA THR A 381 -19.91 19.12 1.91
C THR A 381 -18.95 20.29 2.21
N GLY A 382 -17.73 20.25 1.67
CA GLY A 382 -16.71 21.25 1.89
C GLY A 382 -16.62 22.27 0.73
N ALA A 383 -15.61 23.13 0.79
CA ALA A 383 -15.44 24.28 -0.09
C ALA A 383 -14.47 24.03 -1.26
N ARG A 384 -13.88 22.83 -1.38
CA ARG A 384 -12.93 22.47 -2.43
C ARG A 384 -13.43 21.29 -3.23
N ALA A 385 -13.10 21.24 -4.52
CA ALA A 385 -13.25 19.99 -5.28
C ALA A 385 -12.32 18.92 -4.73
N GLY A 386 -12.76 17.67 -4.76
CA GLY A 386 -11.96 16.56 -4.25
C GLY A 386 -12.51 15.21 -4.68
N ASP A 387 -11.72 14.18 -4.40
CA ASP A 387 -12.05 12.80 -4.71
C ASP A 387 -12.47 12.06 -3.45
N GLU A 388 -13.56 11.28 -3.56
CA GLU A 388 -13.96 10.31 -2.55
C GLU A 388 -14.00 8.92 -3.16
N THR A 389 -13.54 7.91 -2.41
CA THR A 389 -13.64 6.51 -2.81
C THR A 389 -14.72 5.82 -2.00
N VAL A 390 -15.89 5.67 -2.62
CA VAL A 390 -17.02 4.95 -2.05
C VAL A 390 -16.72 3.46 -2.05
N GLN A 391 -16.86 2.81 -0.90
CA GLN A 391 -16.55 1.41 -0.68
C GLN A 391 -17.83 0.66 -0.33
N VAL A 392 -18.06 -0.51 -0.96
CA VAL A 392 -19.21 -1.37 -0.72
C VAL A 392 -18.74 -2.71 -0.17
N TYR A 393 -19.25 -3.06 0.99
CA TYR A 393 -18.94 -4.28 1.73
C TYR A 393 -20.18 -5.17 1.82
N VAL A 394 -19.94 -6.47 1.86
CA VAL A 394 -20.98 -7.48 2.04
C VAL A 394 -20.66 -8.31 3.28
N ARG A 395 -21.67 -8.57 4.09
CA ARG A 395 -21.63 -9.52 5.20
C ARG A 395 -22.77 -10.53 5.02
N ASP A 396 -22.44 -11.79 5.03
CA ASP A 396 -23.37 -12.87 5.20
C ASP A 396 -23.76 -12.96 6.69
N VAL A 397 -25.05 -12.88 7.02
CA VAL A 397 -25.49 -12.78 8.41
C VAL A 397 -25.41 -14.14 9.10
N VAL A 398 -25.83 -15.20 8.41
CA VAL A 398 -25.76 -16.59 8.89
C VAL A 398 -25.42 -17.50 7.73
N SER A 399 -24.36 -18.29 7.87
CA SER A 399 -23.91 -19.23 6.83
C SER A 399 -23.47 -20.56 7.44
N SER A 400 -23.37 -21.61 6.62
CA SER A 400 -23.00 -22.98 7.03
C SER A 400 -21.57 -23.06 7.60
N VAL A 401 -20.69 -22.08 7.30
CA VAL A 401 -19.34 -21.95 7.83
C VAL A 401 -19.10 -20.52 8.33
N THR A 402 -18.18 -20.34 9.27
CA THR A 402 -17.84 -19.01 9.80
C THR A 402 -17.28 -18.11 8.71
N ARG A 403 -18.00 -17.01 8.41
CA ARG A 403 -17.63 -15.99 7.43
C ARG A 403 -16.96 -14.77 8.07
N SER A 404 -16.29 -14.00 7.24
CA SER A 404 -15.77 -12.68 7.63
C SER A 404 -16.88 -11.73 8.07
N ILE A 405 -16.60 -10.87 9.04
CA ILE A 405 -17.56 -9.86 9.52
C ILE A 405 -18.00 -8.87 8.42
N LYS A 406 -17.21 -8.72 7.38
CA LYS A 406 -17.47 -7.96 6.16
C LYS A 406 -16.38 -8.24 5.12
N GLU A 407 -16.71 -8.11 3.85
CA GLU A 407 -15.78 -8.24 2.75
C GLU A 407 -16.00 -7.11 1.75
N LEU A 408 -14.93 -6.39 1.35
CA LEU A 408 -15.01 -5.39 0.29
C LEU A 408 -15.34 -6.08 -1.03
N LYS A 409 -16.45 -5.72 -1.66
CA LYS A 409 -16.89 -6.32 -2.93
C LYS A 409 -16.85 -5.34 -4.10
N ALA A 410 -16.92 -4.04 -3.82
CA ALA A 410 -16.79 -3.01 -4.85
C ALA A 410 -16.29 -1.69 -4.27
N PHE A 411 -15.64 -0.90 -5.10
CA PHE A 411 -15.30 0.49 -4.77
C PHE A 411 -15.27 1.33 -6.04
N ARG A 412 -15.46 2.64 -5.87
CA ARG A 412 -15.38 3.60 -6.98
C ARG A 412 -14.92 4.96 -6.47
N ARG A 413 -13.87 5.49 -7.09
CA ARG A 413 -13.42 6.87 -6.89
C ARG A 413 -14.27 7.81 -7.74
N VAL A 414 -14.76 8.89 -7.15
CA VAL A 414 -15.53 9.95 -7.79
C VAL A 414 -14.98 11.31 -7.43
N THR A 415 -14.87 12.19 -8.41
CA THR A 415 -14.48 13.60 -8.20
C THR A 415 -15.74 14.44 -8.11
N LEU A 416 -15.87 15.25 -7.05
CA LEU A 416 -17.04 16.10 -6.80
C LEU A 416 -16.61 17.56 -6.60
N ALA A 417 -17.30 18.47 -7.27
CA ALA A 417 -17.21 19.91 -6.99
C ALA A 417 -17.81 20.25 -5.62
N PRO A 418 -17.50 21.41 -5.03
CA PRO A 418 -18.13 21.89 -3.80
C PRO A 418 -19.66 21.87 -3.91
N GLY A 419 -20.33 21.27 -2.93
CA GLY A 419 -21.80 21.12 -2.88
C GLY A 419 -22.39 20.07 -3.82
N GLU A 420 -21.63 19.51 -4.76
CA GLU A 420 -22.10 18.48 -5.69
C GLU A 420 -22.51 17.22 -4.96
N THR A 421 -23.66 16.64 -5.40
CA THR A 421 -24.14 15.33 -4.98
C THR A 421 -24.19 14.41 -6.19
N ARG A 422 -23.70 13.17 -6.04
CA ARG A 422 -23.71 12.15 -7.09
C ARG A 422 -24.21 10.82 -6.56
N GLN A 423 -25.03 10.11 -7.35
CA GLN A 423 -25.36 8.71 -7.08
C GLN A 423 -24.27 7.82 -7.69
N VAL A 424 -23.65 7.00 -6.83
CA VAL A 424 -22.63 6.03 -7.24
C VAL A 424 -23.24 4.65 -7.23
N ALA A 425 -23.37 4.02 -8.41
CA ALA A 425 -24.01 2.72 -8.56
C ALA A 425 -22.97 1.60 -8.71
N PHE A 426 -23.26 0.46 -8.08
CA PHE A 426 -22.49 -0.78 -8.14
C PHE A 426 -23.43 -1.95 -8.46
N THR A 427 -23.02 -2.85 -9.32
CA THR A 427 -23.73 -4.11 -9.54
C THR A 427 -23.03 -5.21 -8.75
N LEU A 428 -23.73 -5.80 -7.79
CA LEU A 428 -23.30 -7.00 -7.10
C LEU A 428 -23.93 -8.21 -7.80
N THR A 429 -23.08 -9.01 -8.40
CA THR A 429 -23.44 -10.27 -9.06
C THR A 429 -23.36 -11.44 -8.08
N PRO A 430 -23.80 -12.66 -8.42
CA PRO A 430 -23.74 -13.80 -7.50
C PRO A 430 -22.35 -14.05 -6.89
N GLU A 431 -21.28 -13.70 -7.60
CA GLU A 431 -19.90 -13.83 -7.13
C GLU A 431 -19.62 -13.02 -5.85
N ALA A 432 -20.36 -11.91 -5.64
CA ALA A 432 -20.23 -11.11 -4.42
C ALA A 432 -20.72 -11.84 -3.16
N PHE A 433 -21.62 -12.81 -3.33
CA PHE A 433 -22.28 -13.56 -2.26
C PHE A 433 -21.69 -14.98 -2.07
N GLN A 434 -20.85 -15.43 -3.01
CA GLN A 434 -20.27 -16.77 -2.99
C GLN A 434 -19.33 -16.99 -1.82
N MET A 435 -19.31 -18.27 -1.36
CA MET A 435 -18.39 -18.76 -0.35
C MET A 435 -17.95 -20.20 -0.68
N TRP A 436 -16.89 -20.65 -0.03
CA TRP A 436 -16.51 -22.06 0.00
C TRP A 436 -17.19 -22.72 1.21
N ASN A 437 -17.99 -23.76 0.96
CA ASN A 437 -18.65 -24.53 2.01
C ASN A 437 -17.70 -25.63 2.59
N ASP A 438 -18.19 -26.41 3.54
CA ASP A 438 -17.47 -27.52 4.17
C ASP A 438 -17.11 -28.67 3.20
N LYS A 439 -17.79 -28.73 2.03
CA LYS A 439 -17.51 -29.68 0.94
C LYS A 439 -16.54 -29.12 -0.11
N MET A 440 -15.91 -27.99 0.16
CA MET A 440 -15.02 -27.30 -0.80
C MET A 440 -15.72 -26.96 -2.13
N GLN A 441 -16.98 -26.65 -2.07
CA GLN A 441 -17.77 -26.18 -3.21
C GLN A 441 -18.00 -24.68 -3.10
N ARG A 442 -17.89 -23.97 -4.20
CA ARG A 442 -18.16 -22.54 -4.27
C ARG A 442 -19.65 -22.33 -4.52
N VAL A 443 -20.36 -21.83 -3.51
CA VAL A 443 -21.81 -21.73 -3.51
C VAL A 443 -22.30 -20.36 -3.04
N VAL A 444 -23.53 -20.01 -3.41
CA VAL A 444 -24.32 -18.96 -2.77
C VAL A 444 -25.37 -19.66 -1.90
N GLU A 445 -25.39 -19.37 -0.61
CA GLU A 445 -26.40 -19.89 0.31
C GLU A 445 -27.59 -18.91 0.43
N PRO A 446 -28.85 -19.42 0.60
CA PRO A 446 -29.95 -18.55 0.87
C PRO A 446 -29.86 -17.94 2.27
N GLY A 447 -30.24 -16.67 2.40
CA GLY A 447 -30.19 -15.97 3.69
C GLY A 447 -30.20 -14.46 3.53
N ASP A 448 -30.03 -13.78 4.64
CA ASP A 448 -29.92 -12.34 4.69
C ASP A 448 -28.44 -11.89 4.62
N PHE A 449 -28.22 -10.91 3.79
CA PHE A 449 -26.91 -10.25 3.63
C PHE A 449 -27.03 -8.78 4.04
N GLN A 450 -26.06 -8.27 4.80
CA GLN A 450 -25.90 -6.86 5.01
C GLN A 450 -25.05 -6.27 3.90
N ILE A 451 -25.63 -5.35 3.13
CA ILE A 451 -24.90 -4.55 2.13
C ILE A 451 -24.56 -3.22 2.78
N MET A 452 -23.28 -2.95 2.93
CA MET A 452 -22.78 -1.79 3.66
C MET A 452 -22.00 -0.87 2.72
N ALA A 453 -22.14 0.44 2.90
CA ALA A 453 -21.38 1.42 2.13
C ALA A 453 -20.84 2.52 3.04
N GLY A 454 -19.66 3.03 2.71
CA GLY A 454 -19.02 4.11 3.45
C GLY A 454 -17.68 4.53 2.87
N PRO A 455 -17.00 5.50 3.53
CA PRO A 455 -15.69 6.00 3.13
C PRO A 455 -14.53 5.08 3.52
N ASP A 456 -14.74 4.18 4.47
CA ASP A 456 -13.77 3.20 4.97
C ASP A 456 -14.48 2.03 5.67
N SER A 457 -13.71 1.03 6.14
CA SER A 457 -14.25 -0.20 6.75
C SER A 457 -14.86 -0.01 8.15
N ALA A 458 -14.67 1.13 8.80
CA ALA A 458 -15.21 1.40 10.14
C ALA A 458 -16.48 2.28 10.09
N HIS A 459 -16.61 3.16 9.11
CA HIS A 459 -17.69 4.12 9.00
C HIS A 459 -18.68 3.73 7.91
N LEU A 460 -19.56 2.76 8.21
CA LEU A 460 -20.44 2.11 7.25
C LEU A 460 -21.92 2.33 7.62
N LYS A 461 -22.75 2.57 6.60
CA LYS A 461 -24.23 2.52 6.67
C LYS A 461 -24.69 1.26 5.96
N ALA A 462 -25.69 0.56 6.49
CA ALA A 462 -26.10 -0.76 6.00
C ALA A 462 -27.56 -0.84 5.58
N VAL A 463 -27.86 -1.77 4.67
CA VAL A 463 -29.21 -2.21 4.27
C VAL A 463 -29.20 -3.73 4.11
N THR A 464 -30.35 -4.36 4.39
CA THR A 464 -30.49 -5.83 4.25
C THR A 464 -30.94 -6.21 2.85
N LEU A 465 -30.32 -7.25 2.29
CA LEU A 465 -30.71 -7.96 1.08
C LEU A 465 -31.00 -9.41 1.43
N THR A 466 -32.18 -9.92 1.08
CA THR A 466 -32.49 -11.36 1.17
C THR A 466 -32.14 -12.05 -0.15
N VAL A 467 -31.30 -13.09 -0.08
CA VAL A 467 -30.94 -13.94 -1.23
C VAL A 467 -31.61 -15.29 -1.08
N GLY A 468 -32.27 -15.76 -2.11
CA GLY A 468 -33.02 -17.02 -2.11
C GLY A 468 -34.44 -16.87 -2.63
N ASN A 469 -35.21 -17.98 -2.60
CA ASN A 469 -36.57 -18.02 -3.12
C ASN A 469 -37.58 -17.28 -2.25
#